data_99b5b0b963b9392875bed759c27accd2
#
_entry.id   99b5b0b963b9392875bed759c27accd2
#
_cell.length_a   1.000
_cell.length_b   1.000
_cell.length_c   1.000
_cell.angle_alpha   90.00
_cell.angle_beta   90.00
_cell.angle_gamma   90.00
#
_symmetry.space_group_name_H-M   'P 1'
#
loop_
_entity.id
_entity.type
_entity.pdbx_description
1 polymer ?
#
loop_
_entity_poly.entity_id
_entity_poly.type
_entity_poly.pdbx_seq_one_letter_code
_entity_poly.pdbx_strand_id
1 'polypeptide(L)'
;MLNRTRSADLIDVLPNNENYDSKRLQLLAEEAQTAVGASIELNAEEKQANDILMTWKNKELEEAFTNPHYFNLSKHYFTYRDDIGKSKVYQIIRKMPKGAALHIHSSMMLDVDTMMTFTYEENLYICFRDEDFTLSFSIAPPKQHCKNEWAPLMLVRSMSDNSTRFDEEFRRFFALHPQDPEDFIHADINSVWKKFDKVYYVIKALISYRPVREKFIYESLKKFYEDNVMYVELRTGLHNLYEINGTVHDRKYIVELYKRVTNQFIADHPDFIGIKLIVTRHRRQSEAQVKEALDIVKNLKSEMPDMIAGFDLVGQEDLGKPLSEFVSVLNEAKGDVDFFFHAGETAWSGTATDENLFDALLLGSKRIGHAYALIKHPALIQSLIKQNIAVEVNVISNNVLSLIHDVRNHPLATYLAVGLPVVLSSDDPGAWGGDPLSHDFFVAFMGIASKHADLRLLKRLALNSIQYSALEDKRKNRLFDVFNRRWEIFIKDIIETHAHAIHE
;
A
#
# COMPACT_ATOMS: atom_id res chain seq x y z
N MET A 1 -6.83 -27.02 -35.12
CA MET A 1 -7.53 -26.19 -36.13
C MET A 1 -8.58 -25.38 -35.37
N LEU A 2 -8.24 -24.18 -34.98
CA LEU A 2 -9.14 -23.23 -34.31
C LEU A 2 -9.80 -22.38 -35.39
N ASN A 3 -11.09 -22.57 -35.61
CA ASN A 3 -11.90 -21.72 -36.44
C ASN A 3 -11.90 -20.29 -35.91
N ARG A 4 -11.10 -19.43 -36.53
CA ARG A 4 -11.22 -17.98 -36.42
C ARG A 4 -12.34 -17.56 -37.39
N THR A 5 -13.57 -17.45 -36.88
CA THR A 5 -14.54 -16.57 -37.49
C THR A 5 -14.13 -15.13 -37.19
N ARG A 6 -13.43 -14.53 -38.13
CA ARG A 6 -13.20 -13.09 -38.15
C ARG A 6 -14.54 -12.40 -38.37
N SER A 7 -14.92 -11.54 -37.43
CA SER A 7 -15.89 -10.47 -37.71
C SER A 7 -15.22 -9.44 -38.64
N ALA A 8 -15.19 -9.78 -39.92
CA ALA A 8 -14.61 -8.94 -40.98
C ALA A 8 -15.57 -7.84 -41.47
N ASP A 9 -16.76 -7.71 -40.87
CA ASP A 9 -17.84 -6.89 -41.41
C ASP A 9 -17.93 -5.46 -40.78
N LEU A 10 -16.92 -5.00 -40.04
CA LEU A 10 -16.99 -3.70 -39.37
C LEU A 10 -16.25 -2.54 -40.04
N ILE A 11 -15.65 -2.77 -41.27
CA ILE A 11 -14.76 -1.76 -41.88
C ILE A 11 -15.33 -1.12 -43.16
N ASP A 12 -16.44 -1.59 -43.71
CA ASP A 12 -16.81 -1.26 -45.12
C ASP A 12 -18.02 -0.31 -45.30
N VAL A 13 -18.33 0.59 -44.39
CA VAL A 13 -19.26 1.72 -44.68
C VAL A 13 -18.75 2.96 -43.98
N LEU A 14 -18.29 3.95 -44.78
CA LEU A 14 -18.15 5.34 -44.28
C LEU A 14 -19.53 5.78 -43.79
N PRO A 15 -19.68 6.07 -42.49
CA PRO A 15 -21.02 6.32 -41.93
C PRO A 15 -21.53 7.69 -42.32
N ASN A 16 -22.82 7.79 -42.64
CA ASN A 16 -23.56 9.04 -42.43
C ASN A 16 -23.33 9.51 -40.98
N ASN A 17 -23.24 10.80 -40.71
CA ASN A 17 -22.94 11.35 -39.36
C ASN A 17 -23.82 10.73 -38.27
N GLU A 18 -25.10 10.49 -38.46
CA GLU A 18 -26.00 9.83 -37.52
C GLU A 18 -25.59 8.39 -37.16
N ASN A 19 -25.05 7.64 -38.12
CA ASN A 19 -24.57 6.27 -37.90
C ASN A 19 -23.21 6.28 -37.16
N TYR A 20 -22.39 7.30 -37.39
CA TYR A 20 -21.10 7.45 -36.69
C TYR A 20 -21.32 7.74 -35.20
N ASP A 21 -22.13 8.73 -34.87
CA ASP A 21 -22.40 9.12 -33.47
C ASP A 21 -23.03 7.98 -32.67
N SER A 22 -24.00 7.27 -33.26
CA SER A 22 -24.62 6.09 -32.65
C SER A 22 -23.62 4.99 -32.36
N LYS A 23 -22.76 4.64 -33.33
CA LYS A 23 -21.71 3.61 -33.15
C LYS A 23 -20.66 4.06 -32.13
N ARG A 24 -20.28 5.33 -32.14
CA ARG A 24 -19.34 5.88 -31.16
C ARG A 24 -19.90 5.79 -29.75
N LEU A 25 -21.15 6.17 -29.52
CA LEU A 25 -21.81 6.05 -28.23
C LEU A 25 -21.94 4.59 -27.77
N GLN A 26 -22.24 3.68 -28.70
CA GLN A 26 -22.28 2.25 -28.40
C GLN A 26 -20.91 1.73 -27.91
N LEU A 27 -19.81 2.03 -28.62
CA LEU A 27 -18.46 1.62 -28.20
C LEU A 27 -18.06 2.17 -26.86
N LEU A 28 -18.36 3.45 -26.58
CA LEU A 28 -18.11 4.06 -25.29
C LEU A 28 -18.94 3.40 -24.17
N ALA A 29 -20.19 3.03 -24.45
CA ALA A 29 -21.04 2.33 -23.49
C ALA A 29 -20.56 0.90 -23.22
N GLU A 30 -20.11 0.16 -24.24
CA GLU A 30 -19.54 -1.17 -24.10
C GLU A 30 -18.27 -1.15 -23.24
N GLU A 31 -17.37 -0.20 -23.47
CA GLU A 31 -16.17 -0.04 -22.66
C GLU A 31 -16.52 0.34 -21.20
N ALA A 32 -17.46 1.25 -21.01
CA ALA A 32 -17.91 1.65 -19.67
C ALA A 32 -18.53 0.50 -18.88
N GLN A 33 -19.18 -0.48 -19.54
CA GLN A 33 -19.79 -1.64 -18.88
C GLN A 33 -18.77 -2.62 -18.31
N THR A 34 -17.55 -2.68 -18.86
CA THR A 34 -16.47 -3.55 -18.36
C THR A 34 -15.71 -2.95 -17.18
N ALA A 35 -15.80 -1.64 -17.00
CA ALA A 35 -14.99 -0.91 -16.03
C ALA A 35 -15.31 -1.32 -14.57
N VAL A 36 -14.28 -1.30 -13.72
CA VAL A 36 -14.41 -1.51 -12.28
C VAL A 36 -15.40 -0.51 -11.69
N GLY A 37 -16.44 -1.01 -11.01
CA GLY A 37 -17.51 -0.20 -10.44
C GLY A 37 -18.76 -0.07 -11.32
N ALA A 38 -18.71 -0.48 -12.59
CA ALA A 38 -19.87 -0.37 -13.51
C ALA A 38 -21.16 -1.03 -13.00
N SER A 39 -21.03 -2.12 -12.24
CA SER A 39 -22.17 -2.85 -11.66
C SER A 39 -22.73 -2.24 -10.37
N ILE A 40 -22.16 -1.13 -9.88
CA ILE A 40 -22.68 -0.43 -8.69
C ILE A 40 -23.85 0.45 -9.09
N GLU A 41 -25.00 0.23 -8.46
CA GLU A 41 -26.15 1.12 -8.55
C GLU A 41 -26.14 2.09 -7.38
N LEU A 42 -26.21 3.39 -7.68
CA LEU A 42 -26.26 4.45 -6.67
C LEU A 42 -27.73 4.72 -6.31
N ASN A 43 -28.04 4.78 -5.01
CA ASN A 43 -29.33 5.25 -4.53
C ASN A 43 -29.47 6.79 -4.70
N ALA A 44 -30.58 7.38 -4.27
CA ALA A 44 -30.86 8.80 -4.48
C ALA A 44 -29.86 9.72 -3.77
N GLU A 45 -29.51 9.42 -2.51
CA GLU A 45 -28.54 10.20 -1.72
C GLU A 45 -27.13 10.03 -2.30
N GLU A 46 -26.75 8.83 -2.69
CA GLU A 46 -25.46 8.56 -3.34
C GLU A 46 -25.34 9.28 -4.69
N LYS A 47 -26.42 9.40 -5.47
CA LYS A 47 -26.42 10.18 -6.72
C LYS A 47 -26.17 11.65 -6.44
N GLN A 48 -26.82 12.23 -5.43
CA GLN A 48 -26.60 13.62 -5.02
C GLN A 48 -25.14 13.84 -4.55
N ALA A 49 -24.60 12.95 -3.72
CA ALA A 49 -23.21 13.01 -3.29
C ALA A 49 -22.23 12.83 -4.47
N ASN A 50 -22.58 11.98 -5.43
CA ASN A 50 -21.83 11.79 -6.66
C ASN A 50 -21.76 13.07 -7.50
N ASP A 51 -22.89 13.76 -7.67
CA ASP A 51 -22.96 15.00 -8.44
C ASP A 51 -22.05 16.07 -7.82
N ILE A 52 -22.03 16.17 -6.48
CA ILE A 52 -21.12 17.07 -5.75
C ILE A 52 -19.65 16.67 -5.99
N LEU A 53 -19.30 15.39 -5.78
CA LEU A 53 -17.95 14.88 -6.00
C LEU A 53 -17.48 15.16 -7.43
N MET A 54 -18.33 14.86 -8.42
CA MET A 54 -18.00 15.05 -9.83
C MET A 54 -17.90 16.52 -10.24
N THR A 55 -18.65 17.41 -9.59
CA THR A 55 -18.49 18.86 -9.78
C THR A 55 -17.08 19.30 -9.40
N TRP A 56 -16.60 18.92 -8.21
CA TRP A 56 -15.24 19.22 -7.78
C TRP A 56 -14.19 18.54 -8.65
N LYS A 57 -14.36 17.23 -8.95
CA LYS A 57 -13.45 16.51 -9.83
C LYS A 57 -13.30 17.16 -11.19
N ASN A 58 -14.43 17.53 -11.82
CA ASN A 58 -14.40 18.17 -13.13
C ASN A 58 -13.73 19.56 -13.08
N LYS A 59 -14.03 20.36 -12.05
CA LYS A 59 -13.41 21.70 -11.87
C LYS A 59 -11.88 21.58 -11.73
N GLU A 60 -11.39 20.69 -10.84
CA GLU A 60 -9.96 20.48 -10.62
C GLU A 60 -9.25 19.90 -11.86
N LEU A 61 -9.88 18.96 -12.59
CA LEU A 61 -9.31 18.40 -13.82
C LEU A 61 -9.35 19.40 -14.99
N GLU A 62 -10.38 20.24 -15.10
CA GLU A 62 -10.46 21.27 -16.15
C GLU A 62 -9.38 22.32 -15.95
N GLU A 63 -9.17 22.77 -14.71
CA GLU A 63 -8.06 23.69 -14.38
C GLU A 63 -6.72 23.06 -14.73
N ALA A 64 -6.50 21.80 -14.36
CA ALA A 64 -5.30 21.07 -14.68
C ALA A 64 -5.09 20.85 -16.19
N PHE A 65 -6.17 20.65 -16.95
CA PHE A 65 -6.13 20.44 -18.40
C PHE A 65 -5.82 21.73 -19.16
N THR A 66 -6.41 22.85 -18.75
CA THR A 66 -6.20 24.16 -19.38
C THR A 66 -4.88 24.79 -18.98
N ASN A 67 -4.37 24.46 -17.79
CA ASN A 67 -3.07 24.90 -17.31
C ASN A 67 -2.24 23.72 -16.77
N PRO A 68 -1.47 23.02 -17.63
CA PRO A 68 -0.70 21.83 -17.25
C PRO A 68 0.29 22.04 -16.10
N HIS A 69 0.70 23.27 -15.82
CA HIS A 69 1.56 23.56 -14.66
C HIS A 69 0.87 23.31 -13.32
N TYR A 70 -0.46 23.37 -13.28
CA TYR A 70 -1.26 23.02 -12.10
C TYR A 70 -1.54 21.52 -11.97
N PHE A 71 -1.28 20.71 -13.00
CA PHE A 71 -1.46 19.27 -12.90
C PHE A 71 -0.28 18.61 -12.17
N ASN A 72 -0.29 18.71 -10.87
CA ASN A 72 0.77 18.19 -10.01
C ASN A 72 0.92 16.65 -10.10
N LEU A 73 -0.15 15.91 -10.39
CA LEU A 73 -0.12 14.45 -10.48
C LEU A 73 0.66 13.90 -11.68
N SER A 74 1.14 14.76 -12.60
CA SER A 74 2.09 14.38 -13.64
C SER A 74 3.55 14.40 -13.18
N LYS A 75 3.79 14.82 -11.94
CA LYS A 75 5.12 14.99 -11.36
C LYS A 75 5.38 13.89 -10.32
N HIS A 76 6.61 13.86 -9.82
CA HIS A 76 6.98 12.99 -8.72
C HIS A 76 6.19 13.34 -7.44
N TYR A 77 5.74 12.34 -6.68
CA TYR A 77 4.90 12.48 -5.49
C TYR A 77 5.43 13.50 -4.47
N PHE A 78 6.73 13.53 -4.23
CA PHE A 78 7.33 14.48 -3.28
C PHE A 78 7.21 15.95 -3.67
N THR A 79 6.92 16.26 -4.94
CA THR A 79 6.75 17.64 -5.40
C THR A 79 5.38 18.22 -5.09
N TYR A 80 4.38 17.38 -4.83
CA TYR A 80 2.99 17.81 -4.62
C TYR A 80 2.32 17.24 -3.39
N ARG A 81 2.98 16.34 -2.67
CA ARG A 81 2.43 15.67 -1.47
C ARG A 81 1.79 16.68 -0.51
N ASP A 82 2.50 17.75 -0.18
CA ASP A 82 2.08 18.75 0.80
C ASP A 82 0.92 19.63 0.29
N ASP A 83 0.66 19.61 -1.01
CA ASP A 83 -0.44 20.35 -1.65
C ASP A 83 -1.73 19.53 -1.78
N ILE A 84 -1.67 18.20 -1.62
CA ILE A 84 -2.84 17.31 -1.77
C ILE A 84 -4.00 17.75 -0.88
N GLY A 85 -3.72 18.17 0.35
CA GLY A 85 -4.73 18.65 1.31
C GLY A 85 -5.57 19.84 0.84
N LYS A 86 -5.12 20.58 -0.19
CA LYS A 86 -5.84 21.71 -0.78
C LYS A 86 -6.99 21.27 -1.69
N SER A 87 -6.93 20.06 -2.26
CA SER A 87 -7.95 19.49 -3.14
C SER A 87 -9.25 19.22 -2.38
N LYS A 88 -10.38 19.66 -2.96
CA LYS A 88 -11.71 19.34 -2.44
C LYS A 88 -12.05 17.87 -2.62
N VAL A 89 -11.63 17.27 -3.73
CA VAL A 89 -11.78 15.83 -3.98
C VAL A 89 -11.03 15.03 -2.92
N TYR A 90 -9.79 15.43 -2.58
CA TYR A 90 -9.04 14.77 -1.50
C TYR A 90 -9.73 14.90 -0.15
N GLN A 91 -10.25 16.09 0.21
CA GLN A 91 -10.97 16.32 1.46
C GLN A 91 -12.20 15.40 1.60
N ILE A 92 -12.90 15.12 0.49
CA ILE A 92 -13.98 14.14 0.42
C ILE A 92 -13.44 12.72 0.60
N ILE A 93 -12.41 12.32 -0.18
CA ILE A 93 -11.81 10.98 -0.12
C ILE A 93 -11.26 10.68 1.28
N ARG A 94 -10.67 11.66 1.96
CA ARG A 94 -10.14 11.51 3.33
C ARG A 94 -11.21 11.05 4.34
N LYS A 95 -12.44 11.52 4.18
CA LYS A 95 -13.58 11.14 5.04
C LYS A 95 -14.24 9.82 4.63
N MET A 96 -13.97 9.33 3.42
CA MET A 96 -14.56 8.10 2.90
C MET A 96 -14.10 6.87 3.69
N PRO A 97 -15.02 5.94 4.07
CA PRO A 97 -14.63 4.63 4.58
C PRO A 97 -13.95 3.82 3.47
N LYS A 98 -12.72 3.36 3.74
CA LYS A 98 -11.88 2.67 2.75
C LYS A 98 -11.91 1.15 2.85
N GLY A 99 -12.64 0.61 3.85
CA GLY A 99 -12.70 -0.82 4.11
C GLY A 99 -11.42 -1.33 4.76
N ALA A 100 -10.51 -1.90 3.99
CA ALA A 100 -9.31 -2.52 4.49
C ALA A 100 -8.05 -2.06 3.73
N ALA A 101 -6.88 -2.13 4.40
CA ALA A 101 -5.57 -2.00 3.77
C ALA A 101 -4.90 -3.39 3.77
N LEU A 102 -4.65 -3.96 2.60
CA LEU A 102 -4.25 -5.37 2.47
C LEU A 102 -2.77 -5.57 2.10
N HIS A 103 -2.05 -4.48 1.77
CA HIS A 103 -0.63 -4.52 1.42
C HIS A 103 0.11 -3.41 2.15
N ILE A 104 0.50 -3.70 3.40
CA ILE A 104 1.19 -2.75 4.29
C ILE A 104 2.38 -3.45 4.94
N HIS A 105 3.57 -2.83 4.87
CA HIS A 105 4.74 -3.32 5.58
C HIS A 105 4.79 -2.80 7.02
N SER A 106 4.90 -3.70 7.98
CA SER A 106 4.74 -3.45 9.40
C SER A 106 5.82 -2.60 10.06
N SER A 107 6.81 -2.16 9.33
CA SER A 107 7.88 -1.27 9.81
C SER A 107 7.73 0.18 9.35
N MET A 108 6.93 0.44 8.31
CA MET A 108 6.84 1.74 7.65
C MET A 108 5.43 2.34 7.70
N MET A 109 4.73 2.14 8.82
CA MET A 109 3.34 2.57 8.99
C MET A 109 3.20 4.00 9.52
N LEU A 110 4.20 4.49 10.26
CA LEU A 110 4.13 5.78 10.95
C LEU A 110 4.96 6.85 10.25
N ASP A 111 4.44 8.05 10.27
CA ASP A 111 5.13 9.24 9.80
C ASP A 111 6.36 9.58 10.65
N VAL A 112 7.23 10.42 10.10
CA VAL A 112 8.49 10.86 10.72
C VAL A 112 8.25 11.55 12.04
N ASP A 113 7.18 12.36 12.19
CA ASP A 113 6.91 13.09 13.43
C ASP A 113 6.69 12.12 14.58
N THR A 114 5.87 11.11 14.35
CA THR A 114 5.62 10.05 15.33
C THR A 114 6.88 9.23 15.63
N MET A 115 7.67 8.87 14.58
CA MET A 115 8.92 8.16 14.77
C MET A 115 9.94 8.94 15.60
N MET A 116 10.02 10.25 15.39
CA MET A 116 10.90 11.11 16.18
C MET A 116 10.55 11.10 17.68
N THR A 117 9.27 10.96 18.06
CA THR A 117 8.90 10.87 19.48
C THR A 117 9.57 9.71 20.20
N PHE A 118 9.73 8.57 19.51
CA PHE A 118 10.40 7.40 20.08
C PHE A 118 11.91 7.59 20.27
N THR A 119 12.52 8.57 19.59
CA THR A 119 13.94 8.90 19.77
C THR A 119 14.22 9.72 21.04
N TYR A 120 13.19 10.14 21.75
CA TYR A 120 13.27 10.82 23.04
C TYR A 120 13.10 9.87 24.23
N GLU A 121 12.84 8.57 23.97
CA GLU A 121 12.78 7.57 25.04
C GLU A 121 14.14 7.45 25.74
N GLU A 122 14.10 7.24 27.07
CA GLU A 122 15.29 7.06 27.88
C GLU A 122 16.10 5.84 27.45
N ASN A 123 17.40 5.87 27.74
CA ASN A 123 18.32 4.76 27.47
C ASN A 123 18.55 4.43 25.99
N LEU A 124 18.19 5.32 25.07
CA LEU A 124 18.52 5.18 23.67
C LEU A 124 19.94 5.66 23.41
N TYR A 125 20.77 4.76 22.89
CA TYR A 125 22.13 5.02 22.46
C TYR A 125 22.21 5.08 20.94
N ILE A 126 23.11 5.93 20.46
CA ILE A 126 23.48 6.06 19.04
C ILE A 126 24.97 5.75 18.89
N CYS A 127 25.32 5.09 17.80
CA CYS A 127 26.68 4.99 17.34
C CYS A 127 26.78 5.40 15.87
N PHE A 128 27.52 6.47 15.61
CA PHE A 128 27.76 6.97 14.26
C PHE A 128 28.75 6.07 13.51
N ARG A 129 28.47 5.90 12.23
CA ARG A 129 29.35 5.27 11.25
C ARG A 129 29.74 6.34 10.24
N ASP A 130 30.41 5.99 9.15
CA ASP A 130 30.91 6.99 8.19
C ASP A 130 29.79 7.89 7.61
N GLU A 131 28.73 7.27 7.08
CA GLU A 131 27.61 7.98 6.43
C GLU A 131 26.24 7.65 7.06
N ASP A 132 26.22 6.82 8.09
CA ASP A 132 25.01 6.39 8.76
C ASP A 132 25.22 6.22 10.27
N PHE A 133 24.25 5.68 10.97
CA PHE A 133 24.35 5.34 12.38
C PHE A 133 23.52 4.09 12.71
N THR A 134 23.69 3.59 13.90
CA THR A 134 22.82 2.57 14.48
C THR A 134 22.32 2.99 15.84
N LEU A 135 21.15 2.48 16.20
CA LEU A 135 20.45 2.77 17.46
C LEU A 135 20.30 1.50 18.30
N SER A 136 20.34 1.66 19.63
CA SER A 136 20.06 0.56 20.54
C SER A 136 19.63 1.08 21.91
N PHE A 137 18.63 0.47 22.51
CA PHE A 137 18.25 0.73 23.89
C PHE A 137 19.09 -0.13 24.85
N SER A 138 19.69 0.50 25.85
CA SER A 138 20.55 -0.20 26.81
C SER A 138 20.71 0.62 28.12
N ILE A 139 20.85 -0.05 29.26
CA ILE A 139 21.13 0.63 30.55
C ILE A 139 22.53 1.25 30.57
N ALA A 140 23.49 0.62 29.88
CA ALA A 140 24.87 1.07 29.76
C ALA A 140 25.27 1.03 28.27
N PRO A 141 26.41 1.62 27.86
CA PRO A 141 26.84 1.58 26.47
C PRO A 141 26.77 0.16 25.89
N PRO A 142 26.08 -0.06 24.75
CA PRO A 142 25.94 -1.38 24.17
C PRO A 142 27.28 -2.06 23.92
N LYS A 143 27.37 -3.37 24.20
CA LYS A 143 28.58 -4.17 23.95
C LYS A 143 28.77 -4.53 22.49
N GLN A 144 27.74 -4.35 21.66
CA GLN A 144 27.81 -4.60 20.23
C GLN A 144 28.90 -3.73 19.61
N HIS A 145 29.76 -4.34 18.80
CA HIS A 145 30.82 -3.61 18.12
C HIS A 145 30.24 -2.53 17.19
N CYS A 146 30.74 -1.34 17.32
CA CYS A 146 30.50 -0.23 16.43
C CYS A 146 31.83 0.44 16.09
N LYS A 147 31.96 1.04 14.91
CA LYS A 147 33.20 1.69 14.45
C LYS A 147 33.63 2.83 15.39
N ASN A 148 32.65 3.57 15.89
CA ASN A 148 32.85 4.65 16.88
C ASN A 148 32.27 4.24 18.24
N GLU A 149 32.40 5.11 19.24
CA GLU A 149 31.84 4.87 20.56
C GLU A 149 30.33 5.08 20.59
N TRP A 150 29.65 4.30 21.43
CA TRP A 150 28.24 4.49 21.71
C TRP A 150 28.05 5.67 22.67
N ALA A 151 27.15 6.59 22.32
CA ALA A 151 26.76 7.72 23.17
C ALA A 151 25.24 7.72 23.41
N PRO A 152 24.77 8.14 24.60
CA PRO A 152 23.35 8.39 24.82
C PRO A 152 22.84 9.45 23.83
N LEU A 153 21.76 9.16 23.09
CA LEU A 153 21.24 10.08 22.07
C LEU A 153 20.82 11.43 22.66
N MET A 154 20.25 11.43 23.85
CA MET A 154 19.88 12.69 24.57
C MET A 154 21.11 13.56 24.85
N LEU A 155 22.25 12.94 25.21
CA LEU A 155 23.49 13.68 25.43
C LEU A 155 24.00 14.28 24.10
N VAL A 156 24.04 13.48 23.01
CA VAL A 156 24.44 13.95 21.67
C VAL A 156 23.59 15.15 21.24
N ARG A 157 22.26 15.02 21.41
CA ARG A 157 21.30 16.10 21.09
C ARG A 157 21.56 17.38 21.92
N SER A 158 21.85 17.24 23.21
CA SER A 158 22.11 18.38 24.10
C SER A 158 23.46 19.06 23.87
N MET A 159 24.43 18.33 23.31
CA MET A 159 25.78 18.86 22.99
C MET A 159 25.85 19.49 21.60
N SER A 160 24.82 19.36 20.79
CA SER A 160 24.75 20.05 19.50
C SER A 160 24.55 21.54 19.70
N ASP A 161 25.19 22.38 18.88
CA ASP A 161 25.07 23.84 18.95
C ASP A 161 23.61 24.32 18.77
N ASN A 162 22.78 23.51 18.11
CA ASN A 162 21.35 23.75 17.91
C ASN A 162 20.60 22.40 17.86
N SER A 163 19.88 22.10 18.93
CA SER A 163 19.11 20.83 19.04
C SER A 163 17.99 20.74 17.99
N THR A 164 17.37 21.85 17.61
CA THR A 164 16.35 21.89 16.56
C THR A 164 16.93 21.50 15.21
N ARG A 165 18.08 22.06 14.86
CA ARG A 165 18.79 21.70 13.63
C ARG A 165 19.25 20.24 13.63
N PHE A 166 19.71 19.75 14.80
CA PHE A 166 20.06 18.32 14.93
C PHE A 166 18.85 17.43 14.61
N ASP A 167 17.68 17.74 15.16
CA ASP A 167 16.48 16.95 14.92
C ASP A 167 15.98 17.07 13.48
N GLU A 168 16.08 18.24 12.84
CA GLU A 168 15.77 18.41 11.42
C GLU A 168 16.65 17.54 10.52
N GLU A 169 17.95 17.45 10.82
CA GLU A 169 18.88 16.58 10.11
C GLU A 169 18.61 15.09 10.43
N PHE A 170 18.32 14.78 11.69
CA PHE A 170 18.07 13.42 12.14
C PHE A 170 16.78 12.80 11.58
N ARG A 171 15.74 13.61 11.40
CA ARG A 171 14.46 13.21 10.78
C ARG A 171 14.62 12.59 9.40
N ARG A 172 15.62 12.98 8.63
CA ARG A 172 15.86 12.51 7.26
C ARG A 172 16.20 11.03 7.17
N PHE A 173 16.58 10.42 8.28
CA PHE A 173 16.89 9.00 8.34
C PHE A 173 15.67 8.11 8.59
N PHE A 174 14.49 8.70 8.87
CA PHE A 174 13.26 7.97 9.17
C PHE A 174 12.26 7.97 8.03
N ALA A 175 12.54 8.64 6.93
CA ALA A 175 11.73 8.61 5.71
C ALA A 175 12.59 8.90 4.47
N LEU A 176 12.07 8.57 3.30
CA LEU A 176 12.62 9.04 2.04
C LEU A 176 12.24 10.52 1.87
N HIS A 177 12.99 11.39 2.53
CA HIS A 177 12.78 12.83 2.45
C HIS A 177 13.88 13.42 1.55
N PRO A 178 13.56 13.86 0.33
CA PRO A 178 14.52 14.59 -0.46
C PRO A 178 14.74 15.98 0.15
N GLN A 179 15.99 16.40 0.20
CA GLN A 179 16.30 17.84 0.40
C GLN A 179 15.83 18.63 -0.83
N ASP A 180 15.98 18.01 -1.99
CA ASP A 180 15.48 18.48 -3.27
C ASP A 180 14.72 17.31 -3.93
N PRO A 181 13.43 17.49 -4.32
CA PRO A 181 12.69 16.49 -5.09
C PRO A 181 13.43 16.03 -6.36
N GLU A 182 14.25 16.87 -6.97
CA GLU A 182 15.08 16.53 -8.13
C GLU A 182 16.01 15.35 -7.87
N ASP A 183 16.47 15.15 -6.63
CA ASP A 183 17.30 14.01 -6.23
C ASP A 183 16.61 12.65 -6.44
N PHE A 184 15.29 12.63 -6.51
CA PHE A 184 14.50 11.42 -6.76
C PHE A 184 14.01 11.32 -8.20
N ILE A 185 13.70 12.46 -8.85
CA ILE A 185 13.21 12.50 -10.23
C ILE A 185 14.23 11.91 -11.20
N HIS A 186 15.51 12.08 -10.92
CA HIS A 186 16.61 11.60 -11.76
C HIS A 186 17.33 10.37 -11.18
N ALA A 187 16.89 9.86 -10.03
CA ALA A 187 17.50 8.68 -9.42
C ALA A 187 17.09 7.40 -10.16
N ASP A 188 18.04 6.52 -10.40
CA ASP A 188 17.74 5.19 -10.86
C ASP A 188 17.11 4.34 -9.74
N ILE A 189 16.33 3.33 -10.13
CA ILE A 189 15.60 2.46 -9.20
C ILE A 189 16.50 1.84 -8.12
N ASN A 190 17.73 1.43 -8.46
CA ASN A 190 18.63 0.79 -7.51
C ASN A 190 19.14 1.78 -6.45
N SER A 191 19.37 3.03 -6.86
CA SER A 191 19.76 4.12 -5.95
C SER A 191 18.64 4.46 -4.98
N VAL A 192 17.39 4.48 -5.44
CA VAL A 192 16.22 4.71 -4.59
C VAL A 192 16.05 3.57 -3.58
N TRP A 193 16.12 2.31 -4.03
CA TRP A 193 16.04 1.15 -3.14
C TRP A 193 17.14 1.13 -2.09
N LYS A 194 18.36 1.53 -2.45
CA LYS A 194 19.47 1.65 -1.48
C LYS A 194 19.19 2.69 -0.39
N LYS A 195 18.54 3.81 -0.75
CA LYS A 195 18.10 4.82 0.23
C LYS A 195 16.98 4.26 1.11
N PHE A 196 16.01 3.56 0.51
CA PHE A 196 14.91 2.91 1.23
C PHE A 196 15.42 1.88 2.25
N ASP A 197 16.36 1.01 1.86
CA ASP A 197 16.97 0.05 2.76
C ASP A 197 17.62 0.74 3.99
N LYS A 198 18.29 1.88 3.80
CA LYS A 198 18.89 2.64 4.93
C LYS A 198 17.81 3.10 5.92
N VAL A 199 16.71 3.68 5.42
CA VAL A 199 15.56 4.08 6.26
C VAL A 199 15.00 2.87 7.02
N TYR A 200 14.79 1.75 6.32
CA TYR A 200 14.32 0.51 6.93
C TYR A 200 15.20 0.05 8.10
N TYR A 201 16.53 0.05 7.93
CA TYR A 201 17.46 -0.40 8.99
C TYR A 201 17.45 0.52 10.21
N VAL A 202 17.30 1.83 10.03
CA VAL A 202 17.19 2.80 11.14
C VAL A 202 15.90 2.57 11.92
N ILE A 203 14.77 2.49 11.23
CA ILE A 203 13.46 2.23 11.84
C ILE A 203 13.47 0.88 12.55
N LYS A 204 13.97 -0.17 11.90
CA LYS A 204 14.06 -1.51 12.48
C LYS A 204 14.86 -1.53 13.79
N ALA A 205 15.98 -0.81 13.87
CA ALA A 205 16.76 -0.71 15.09
C ALA A 205 15.93 -0.12 16.24
N LEU A 206 15.18 0.93 15.99
CA LEU A 206 14.34 1.61 16.99
C LEU A 206 13.18 0.71 17.44
N ILE A 207 12.43 0.12 16.49
CA ILE A 207 11.25 -0.69 16.80
C ILE A 207 11.55 -2.15 17.18
N SER A 208 12.83 -2.55 17.23
CA SER A 208 13.23 -3.86 17.79
C SER A 208 13.22 -3.88 19.32
N TYR A 209 13.19 -2.74 19.96
CA TYR A 209 12.97 -2.62 21.40
C TYR A 209 11.48 -2.81 21.73
N ARG A 210 11.15 -3.82 22.55
CA ARG A 210 9.77 -4.27 22.76
C ARG A 210 8.82 -3.14 23.24
N PRO A 211 9.20 -2.25 24.20
CA PRO A 211 8.31 -1.17 24.62
C PRO A 211 7.97 -0.17 23.51
N VAL A 212 8.96 0.16 22.65
CA VAL A 212 8.73 1.01 21.47
C VAL A 212 7.86 0.30 20.44
N ARG A 213 8.10 -1.00 20.19
CA ARG A 213 7.27 -1.79 19.27
C ARG A 213 5.81 -1.80 19.69
N GLU A 214 5.52 -1.93 21.00
CA GLU A 214 4.16 -1.94 21.52
C GLU A 214 3.45 -0.61 21.24
N LYS A 215 4.09 0.52 21.54
CA LYS A 215 3.59 1.87 21.22
C LYS A 215 3.43 2.06 19.70
N PHE A 216 4.43 1.64 18.95
CA PHE A 216 4.43 1.73 17.49
C PHE A 216 3.22 1.01 16.86
N ILE A 217 2.90 -0.21 17.30
CA ILE A 217 1.72 -0.94 16.81
C ILE A 217 0.44 -0.16 17.10
N TYR A 218 0.26 0.31 18.34
CA TYR A 218 -0.95 1.04 18.75
C TYR A 218 -1.13 2.32 17.92
N GLU A 219 -0.10 3.15 17.81
CA GLU A 219 -0.14 4.41 17.06
C GLU A 219 -0.36 4.16 15.55
N SER A 220 0.20 3.07 15.01
CA SER A 220 -0.05 2.67 13.62
C SER A 220 -1.53 2.33 13.39
N LEU A 221 -2.13 1.51 14.24
CA LEU A 221 -3.56 1.17 14.13
C LEU A 221 -4.44 2.42 14.24
N LYS A 222 -4.07 3.36 15.12
CA LYS A 222 -4.75 4.65 15.28
C LYS A 222 -4.70 5.47 13.99
N LYS A 223 -3.52 5.60 13.36
CA LYS A 223 -3.37 6.32 12.08
C LYS A 223 -4.25 5.73 10.98
N PHE A 224 -4.25 4.39 10.82
CA PHE A 224 -5.11 3.74 9.84
C PHE A 224 -6.60 3.93 10.14
N TYR A 225 -7.01 3.84 11.40
CA TYR A 225 -8.39 4.05 11.81
C TYR A 225 -8.86 5.50 11.57
N GLU A 226 -8.01 6.49 11.86
CA GLU A 226 -8.25 7.92 11.61
C GLU A 226 -8.36 8.21 10.10
N ASP A 227 -7.74 7.38 9.26
CA ASP A 227 -7.87 7.42 7.80
C ASP A 227 -9.04 6.55 7.27
N ASN A 228 -9.97 6.18 8.16
CA ASN A 228 -11.17 5.38 7.86
C ASN A 228 -10.88 3.98 7.29
N VAL A 229 -9.78 3.36 7.72
CA VAL A 229 -9.44 1.95 7.48
C VAL A 229 -9.85 1.14 8.71
N MET A 230 -10.63 0.08 8.51
CA MET A 230 -11.23 -0.68 9.59
C MET A 230 -10.61 -2.06 9.80
N TYR A 231 -9.71 -2.48 8.90
CA TYR A 231 -8.98 -3.75 8.97
C TYR A 231 -7.67 -3.64 8.20
N VAL A 232 -6.60 -4.26 8.71
CA VAL A 232 -5.27 -4.18 8.07
C VAL A 232 -4.61 -5.56 7.99
N GLU A 233 -3.98 -5.86 6.85
CA GLU A 233 -3.09 -7.01 6.69
C GLU A 233 -1.64 -6.52 6.61
N LEU A 234 -0.84 -6.99 7.58
CA LEU A 234 0.51 -6.49 7.79
C LEU A 234 1.55 -7.50 7.33
N ARG A 235 2.38 -7.11 6.37
CA ARG A 235 3.59 -7.83 5.99
C ARG A 235 4.67 -7.62 7.05
N THR A 236 5.13 -8.71 7.66
CA THR A 236 6.08 -8.66 8.78
C THR A 236 7.11 -9.77 8.75
N GLY A 237 8.37 -9.42 8.97
CA GLY A 237 9.45 -10.39 9.10
C GLY A 237 9.50 -11.14 10.43
N LEU A 238 8.69 -10.76 11.42
CA LEU A 238 8.70 -11.28 12.79
C LEU A 238 10.12 -11.31 13.38
N HIS A 239 10.84 -10.19 13.27
CA HIS A 239 12.18 -10.06 13.84
C HIS A 239 12.12 -10.04 15.36
N ASN A 240 13.05 -10.75 16.02
CA ASN A 240 13.12 -10.81 17.47
C ASN A 240 13.09 -9.41 18.11
N LEU A 241 12.36 -9.30 19.21
CA LEU A 241 12.31 -8.13 20.04
C LEU A 241 13.19 -8.34 21.29
N TYR A 242 13.71 -7.25 21.84
CA TYR A 242 14.50 -7.31 23.06
C TYR A 242 13.99 -6.34 24.12
N GLU A 243 14.29 -6.66 25.37
CA GLU A 243 14.08 -5.83 26.55
C GLU A 243 15.40 -5.21 27.01
N ILE A 244 15.30 -4.14 27.79
CA ILE A 244 16.48 -3.44 28.32
C ILE A 244 17.35 -4.31 29.24
N ASN A 245 16.77 -5.32 29.87
CA ASN A 245 17.46 -6.30 30.71
C ASN A 245 18.16 -7.42 29.93
N GLY A 246 18.10 -7.39 28.58
CA GLY A 246 18.71 -8.37 27.70
C GLY A 246 17.83 -9.57 27.34
N THR A 247 16.58 -9.64 27.83
CA THR A 247 15.62 -10.67 27.41
C THR A 247 15.34 -10.51 25.93
N VAL A 248 15.36 -11.60 25.17
CA VAL A 248 15.03 -11.64 23.75
C VAL A 248 13.77 -12.47 23.55
N HIS A 249 12.79 -11.91 22.89
CA HIS A 249 11.51 -12.54 22.59
C HIS A 249 11.51 -13.17 21.20
N ASP A 250 10.91 -14.35 21.12
CA ASP A 250 10.78 -15.13 19.89
C ASP A 250 9.62 -14.64 18.99
N ARG A 251 9.46 -15.30 17.85
CA ARG A 251 8.45 -14.97 16.84
C ARG A 251 7.01 -15.16 17.33
N LYS A 252 6.78 -16.16 18.18
CA LYS A 252 5.45 -16.42 18.77
C LYS A 252 5.02 -15.27 19.68
N TYR A 253 5.93 -14.85 20.56
CA TYR A 253 5.68 -13.69 21.43
C TYR A 253 5.32 -12.43 20.62
N ILE A 254 5.96 -12.23 19.46
CA ILE A 254 5.68 -11.07 18.61
C ILE A 254 4.24 -11.13 18.07
N VAL A 255 3.77 -12.29 17.63
CA VAL A 255 2.37 -12.45 17.19
C VAL A 255 1.41 -12.23 18.35
N GLU A 256 1.73 -12.73 19.55
CA GLU A 256 0.95 -12.48 20.77
C GLU A 256 0.93 -11.00 21.16
N LEU A 257 2.04 -10.28 20.98
CA LEU A 257 2.11 -8.82 21.16
C LEU A 257 1.17 -8.10 20.21
N TYR A 258 1.23 -8.41 18.92
CA TYR A 258 0.29 -7.84 17.94
C TYR A 258 -1.16 -8.12 18.31
N LYS A 259 -1.48 -9.37 18.71
CA LYS A 259 -2.84 -9.75 19.16
C LYS A 259 -3.30 -8.95 20.38
N ARG A 260 -2.44 -8.82 21.39
CA ARG A 260 -2.74 -8.06 22.63
C ARG A 260 -3.02 -6.61 22.34
N VAL A 261 -2.12 -5.94 21.59
CA VAL A 261 -2.28 -4.52 21.27
C VAL A 261 -3.50 -4.28 20.37
N THR A 262 -3.75 -5.15 19.41
CA THR A 262 -4.94 -5.07 18.56
C THR A 262 -6.23 -5.24 19.37
N ASN A 263 -6.27 -6.18 20.32
CA ASN A 263 -7.45 -6.35 21.17
C ASN A 263 -7.71 -5.14 22.07
N GLN A 264 -6.65 -4.52 22.59
CA GLN A 264 -6.77 -3.26 23.32
C GLN A 264 -7.34 -2.17 22.39
N PHE A 265 -6.80 -2.03 21.18
CA PHE A 265 -7.28 -1.04 20.21
C PHE A 265 -8.74 -1.25 19.82
N ILE A 266 -9.18 -2.50 19.64
CA ILE A 266 -10.58 -2.84 19.35
C ILE A 266 -11.50 -2.48 20.54
N ALA A 267 -11.04 -2.63 21.77
CA ALA A 267 -11.82 -2.23 22.95
C ALA A 267 -12.06 -0.72 22.97
N ASP A 268 -11.05 0.07 22.57
CA ASP A 268 -11.15 1.53 22.48
C ASP A 268 -11.93 1.98 21.21
N HIS A 269 -11.91 1.16 20.14
CA HIS A 269 -12.49 1.48 18.84
C HIS A 269 -13.30 0.28 18.28
N PRO A 270 -14.57 0.09 18.72
CA PRO A 270 -15.36 -1.12 18.40
C PRO A 270 -15.66 -1.34 16.91
N ASP A 271 -15.53 -0.30 16.07
CA ASP A 271 -15.68 -0.40 14.62
C ASP A 271 -14.43 -0.93 13.90
N PHE A 272 -13.28 -0.97 14.60
CA PHE A 272 -12.07 -1.59 14.06
C PHE A 272 -12.18 -3.12 14.16
N ILE A 273 -11.99 -3.82 13.04
CA ILE A 273 -12.20 -5.27 12.97
C ILE A 273 -10.96 -6.04 13.42
N GLY A 274 -9.78 -5.43 13.26
CA GLY A 274 -8.51 -6.02 13.69
C GLY A 274 -7.47 -6.08 12.57
N ILE A 275 -6.50 -6.98 12.74
CA ILE A 275 -5.43 -7.22 11.79
C ILE A 275 -5.26 -8.71 11.50
N LYS A 276 -4.54 -9.04 10.41
CA LYS A 276 -3.84 -10.30 10.21
C LYS A 276 -2.40 -10.04 9.73
N LEU A 277 -1.53 -11.00 9.96
CA LEU A 277 -0.13 -10.94 9.62
C LEU A 277 0.17 -11.84 8.41
N ILE A 278 0.84 -11.27 7.41
CA ILE A 278 1.47 -12.00 6.32
C ILE A 278 2.95 -12.06 6.66
N VAL A 279 3.46 -13.25 6.97
CA VAL A 279 4.87 -13.40 7.35
C VAL A 279 5.75 -13.30 6.12
N THR A 280 6.81 -12.51 6.19
CA THR A 280 7.66 -12.22 5.03
C THR A 280 9.08 -12.73 5.18
N ARG A 281 9.72 -13.01 4.04
CA ARG A 281 11.17 -13.20 3.92
C ARG A 281 11.71 -12.44 2.72
N HIS A 282 12.95 -11.99 2.89
CA HIS A 282 13.63 -11.28 1.81
C HIS A 282 14.00 -12.25 0.68
N ARG A 283 13.75 -11.89 -0.58
CA ARG A 283 14.02 -12.71 -1.78
C ARG A 283 15.49 -13.14 -1.94
N ARG A 284 16.43 -12.44 -1.31
CA ARG A 284 17.87 -12.79 -1.36
C ARG A 284 18.24 -13.97 -0.46
N GLN A 285 17.34 -14.45 0.38
CA GLN A 285 17.60 -15.60 1.26
C GLN A 285 17.77 -16.90 0.48
N SER A 286 18.35 -17.91 1.13
CA SER A 286 18.47 -19.25 0.57
C SER A 286 17.12 -19.98 0.65
N GLU A 287 16.94 -20.99 -0.21
CA GLU A 287 15.78 -21.88 -0.18
C GLU A 287 15.57 -22.51 1.20
N ALA A 288 16.65 -22.93 1.88
CA ALA A 288 16.58 -23.48 3.24
C ALA A 288 16.01 -22.48 4.27
N GLN A 289 16.38 -21.19 4.16
CA GLN A 289 15.82 -20.13 5.03
C GLN A 289 14.36 -19.84 4.73
N VAL A 290 13.96 -19.92 3.46
CA VAL A 290 12.55 -19.80 3.07
C VAL A 290 11.74 -20.99 3.58
N LYS A 291 12.27 -22.22 3.47
CA LYS A 291 11.64 -23.44 4.02
C LYS A 291 11.44 -23.33 5.54
N GLU A 292 12.50 -22.95 6.28
CA GLU A 292 12.38 -22.72 7.74
C GLU A 292 11.27 -21.71 8.06
N ALA A 293 11.17 -20.65 7.26
CA ALA A 293 10.12 -19.66 7.46
C ALA A 293 8.72 -20.20 7.20
N LEU A 294 8.54 -21.00 6.17
CA LEU A 294 7.27 -21.65 5.85
C LEU A 294 6.83 -22.61 6.97
N ASP A 295 7.77 -23.38 7.55
CA ASP A 295 7.50 -24.25 8.69
C ASP A 295 7.03 -23.43 9.93
N ILE A 296 7.65 -22.26 10.16
CA ILE A 296 7.24 -21.36 11.23
C ILE A 296 5.82 -20.79 10.96
N VAL A 297 5.53 -20.37 9.73
CA VAL A 297 4.21 -19.86 9.36
C VAL A 297 3.14 -20.94 9.56
N LYS A 298 3.41 -22.17 9.14
CA LYS A 298 2.51 -23.32 9.32
C LYS A 298 2.19 -23.55 10.80
N ASN A 299 3.21 -23.54 11.67
CA ASN A 299 3.05 -23.71 13.10
C ASN A 299 2.24 -22.56 13.72
N LEU A 300 2.62 -21.30 13.42
CA LEU A 300 1.93 -20.11 13.92
C LEU A 300 0.47 -20.04 13.43
N LYS A 301 0.19 -20.43 12.18
CA LYS A 301 -1.18 -20.47 11.63
C LYS A 301 -2.03 -21.53 12.32
N SER A 302 -1.44 -22.68 12.67
CA SER A 302 -2.13 -23.73 13.44
C SER A 302 -2.48 -23.28 14.86
N GLU A 303 -1.58 -22.54 15.53
CA GLU A 303 -1.77 -22.08 16.91
C GLU A 303 -2.64 -20.80 16.99
N MET A 304 -2.50 -19.90 16.02
CA MET A 304 -3.15 -18.58 15.99
C MET A 304 -3.74 -18.27 14.61
N PRO A 305 -4.73 -19.03 14.14
CA PRO A 305 -5.32 -18.88 12.79
C PRO A 305 -6.03 -17.53 12.61
N ASP A 306 -6.46 -16.91 13.71
CA ASP A 306 -7.06 -15.58 13.72
C ASP A 306 -6.05 -14.46 13.45
N MET A 307 -4.75 -14.70 13.63
CA MET A 307 -3.68 -13.73 13.45
C MET A 307 -2.86 -13.91 12.17
N ILE A 308 -2.69 -15.13 11.68
CA ILE A 308 -1.82 -15.42 10.53
C ILE A 308 -2.67 -15.57 9.26
N ALA A 309 -2.41 -14.68 8.27
CA ALA A 309 -3.00 -14.78 6.95
C ALA A 309 -2.21 -15.76 6.06
N GLY A 310 -0.88 -15.58 5.98
CA GLY A 310 -0.05 -16.40 5.10
C GLY A 310 1.39 -15.94 4.99
N PHE A 311 1.97 -16.09 3.79
CA PHE A 311 3.38 -15.86 3.52
C PHE A 311 3.62 -15.06 2.24
N ASP A 312 4.73 -14.31 2.21
CA ASP A 312 5.20 -13.53 1.06
C ASP A 312 6.73 -13.44 0.99
N LEU A 313 7.26 -13.17 -0.21
CA LEU A 313 8.66 -12.88 -0.47
C LEU A 313 8.80 -11.41 -0.90
N VAL A 314 9.62 -10.65 -0.17
CA VAL A 314 9.73 -9.19 -0.27
C VAL A 314 11.13 -8.70 -0.64
N GLY A 315 11.27 -7.40 -0.88
CA GLY A 315 12.49 -6.71 -1.28
C GLY A 315 12.55 -6.50 -2.78
N GLN A 316 13.43 -5.63 -3.24
CA GLN A 316 13.57 -5.25 -4.65
C GLN A 316 13.55 -6.49 -5.55
N GLU A 317 12.56 -6.55 -6.44
CA GLU A 317 12.29 -7.75 -7.22
C GLU A 317 13.32 -7.96 -8.32
N ASP A 318 13.74 -6.88 -9.01
CA ASP A 318 14.73 -6.92 -10.10
C ASP A 318 16.12 -7.48 -9.68
N LEU A 319 16.54 -7.24 -8.44
CA LEU A 319 17.81 -7.72 -7.90
C LEU A 319 17.64 -8.90 -6.93
N GLY A 320 16.43 -9.36 -6.72
CA GLY A 320 16.08 -10.51 -5.88
C GLY A 320 16.09 -11.81 -6.68
N LYS A 321 15.89 -12.91 -5.97
CA LYS A 321 15.67 -14.22 -6.60
C LYS A 321 14.21 -14.33 -7.04
N PRO A 322 13.95 -14.83 -8.25
CA PRO A 322 12.59 -15.04 -8.73
C PRO A 322 11.88 -16.16 -7.94
N LEU A 323 10.56 -16.19 -8.00
CA LEU A 323 9.74 -17.22 -7.34
C LEU A 323 10.10 -18.62 -7.83
N SER A 324 10.51 -18.76 -9.09
CA SER A 324 10.92 -20.03 -9.70
C SER A 324 12.07 -20.72 -8.96
N GLU A 325 12.96 -19.97 -8.29
CA GLU A 325 14.03 -20.57 -7.46
C GLU A 325 13.51 -21.22 -6.16
N PHE A 326 12.28 -20.92 -5.75
CA PHE A 326 11.69 -21.41 -4.50
C PHE A 326 10.51 -22.36 -4.73
N VAL A 327 10.18 -22.69 -5.98
CA VAL A 327 8.99 -23.50 -6.34
C VAL A 327 8.93 -24.82 -5.57
N SER A 328 10.07 -25.48 -5.32
CA SER A 328 10.11 -26.74 -4.57
C SER A 328 9.51 -26.58 -3.17
N VAL A 329 10.05 -25.67 -2.38
CA VAL A 329 9.64 -25.47 -0.98
C VAL A 329 8.27 -24.79 -0.87
N LEU A 330 7.91 -23.94 -1.84
CA LEU A 330 6.60 -23.30 -1.89
C LEU A 330 5.50 -24.33 -2.20
N ASN A 331 5.72 -25.25 -3.14
CA ASN A 331 4.78 -26.31 -3.44
C ASN A 331 4.60 -27.29 -2.28
N GLU A 332 5.67 -27.58 -1.51
CA GLU A 332 5.55 -28.38 -0.28
C GLU A 332 4.62 -27.72 0.78
N ALA A 333 4.62 -26.39 0.82
CA ALA A 333 3.79 -25.64 1.78
C ALA A 333 2.38 -25.32 1.26
N LYS A 334 2.13 -25.52 -0.04
CA LYS A 334 0.85 -25.20 -0.69
C LYS A 334 -0.28 -26.03 -0.08
N GLY A 335 -1.34 -25.37 0.32
CA GLY A 335 -2.48 -25.98 1.01
C GLY A 335 -2.46 -25.78 2.53
N ASP A 336 -1.28 -25.72 3.15
CA ASP A 336 -1.12 -25.40 4.57
C ASP A 336 -0.92 -23.89 4.79
N VAL A 337 -0.26 -23.22 3.84
CA VAL A 337 0.05 -21.80 3.87
C VAL A 337 -0.57 -21.10 2.67
N ASP A 338 -1.29 -20.01 2.90
CA ASP A 338 -1.78 -19.13 1.84
C ASP A 338 -0.68 -18.17 1.42
N PHE A 339 -0.59 -17.87 0.11
CA PHE A 339 0.42 -16.98 -0.45
C PHE A 339 -0.18 -15.65 -0.90
N PHE A 340 0.60 -14.57 -0.72
CA PHE A 340 0.28 -13.20 -1.09
C PHE A 340 1.50 -12.53 -1.72
N PHE A 341 2.05 -13.13 -2.79
CA PHE A 341 3.35 -12.76 -3.33
C PHE A 341 3.38 -11.37 -3.95
N HIS A 342 4.46 -10.61 -3.68
CA HIS A 342 4.94 -9.59 -4.60
C HIS A 342 5.32 -10.27 -5.91
N ALA A 343 4.78 -9.82 -7.02
CA ALA A 343 5.12 -10.34 -8.33
C ALA A 343 4.92 -9.29 -9.42
N GLY A 344 5.92 -9.14 -10.26
CA GLY A 344 5.92 -8.19 -11.38
C GLY A 344 6.08 -6.73 -10.96
N GLU A 345 6.73 -6.45 -9.84
CA GLU A 345 7.13 -5.09 -9.45
C GLU A 345 8.37 -4.66 -10.25
N THR A 346 8.20 -4.55 -11.56
CA THR A 346 9.28 -4.25 -12.49
C THR A 346 8.79 -3.50 -13.72
N ALA A 347 9.67 -2.67 -14.28
CA ALA A 347 9.46 -2.06 -15.58
C ALA A 347 9.89 -2.96 -16.76
N TRP A 348 10.52 -4.12 -16.51
CA TRP A 348 10.99 -5.04 -17.54
C TRP A 348 9.88 -5.94 -18.08
N SER A 349 10.18 -6.62 -19.20
CA SER A 349 9.32 -7.63 -19.81
C SER A 349 10.18 -8.74 -20.42
N GLY A 350 9.78 -10.00 -20.24
CA GLY A 350 10.52 -11.17 -20.68
C GLY A 350 11.75 -11.45 -19.82
N THR A 351 11.67 -11.11 -18.53
CA THR A 351 12.69 -11.38 -17.51
C THR A 351 12.11 -12.30 -16.44
N ALA A 352 12.98 -12.92 -15.62
CA ALA A 352 12.51 -13.74 -14.51
C ALA A 352 11.67 -12.94 -13.49
N THR A 353 11.77 -11.61 -13.46
CA THR A 353 11.05 -10.74 -12.54
C THR A 353 9.58 -10.58 -12.95
N ASP A 354 9.30 -10.24 -14.21
CA ASP A 354 7.90 -10.14 -14.66
C ASP A 354 7.24 -11.53 -14.81
N GLU A 355 8.03 -12.58 -15.06
CA GLU A 355 7.56 -13.97 -15.08
C GLU A 355 7.14 -14.48 -13.68
N ASN A 356 7.55 -13.86 -12.58
CA ASN A 356 6.99 -14.13 -11.24
C ASN A 356 5.47 -14.04 -11.18
N LEU A 357 4.84 -13.28 -12.08
CA LEU A 357 3.38 -13.19 -12.20
C LEU A 357 2.74 -14.55 -12.54
N PHE A 358 3.39 -15.32 -13.43
CA PHE A 358 2.95 -16.67 -13.78
C PHE A 358 3.15 -17.64 -12.61
N ASP A 359 4.31 -17.55 -11.95
CA ASP A 359 4.63 -18.38 -10.79
C ASP A 359 3.65 -18.11 -9.63
N ALA A 360 3.36 -16.85 -9.34
CA ALA A 360 2.39 -16.46 -8.32
C ALA A 360 1.00 -17.05 -8.58
N LEU A 361 0.52 -17.02 -9.84
CA LEU A 361 -0.73 -17.64 -10.23
C LEU A 361 -0.70 -19.16 -10.06
N LEU A 362 0.35 -19.82 -10.54
CA LEU A 362 0.49 -21.28 -10.50
C LEU A 362 0.66 -21.81 -9.07
N LEU A 363 1.35 -21.07 -8.22
CA LEU A 363 1.49 -21.38 -6.80
C LEU A 363 0.18 -21.11 -6.01
N GLY A 364 -0.80 -20.45 -6.62
CA GLY A 364 -2.12 -20.21 -6.03
C GLY A 364 -2.15 -19.04 -5.07
N SER A 365 -1.41 -17.97 -5.38
CA SER A 365 -1.47 -16.72 -4.63
C SER A 365 -2.91 -16.23 -4.51
N LYS A 366 -3.32 -15.85 -3.31
CA LYS A 366 -4.70 -15.37 -3.05
C LYS A 366 -4.95 -13.99 -3.61
N ARG A 367 -3.92 -13.16 -3.63
CA ARG A 367 -3.82 -11.86 -4.28
C ARG A 367 -2.38 -11.71 -4.76
N ILE A 368 -2.13 -10.85 -5.75
CA ILE A 368 -0.80 -10.60 -6.30
C ILE A 368 -0.40 -9.16 -5.98
N GLY A 369 0.69 -8.99 -5.25
CA GLY A 369 1.25 -7.70 -4.88
C GLY A 369 1.84 -6.95 -6.06
N HIS A 370 1.60 -5.65 -6.14
CA HIS A 370 1.97 -4.70 -7.20
C HIS A 370 1.43 -5.05 -8.59
N ALA A 371 1.83 -6.19 -9.15
CA ALA A 371 1.45 -6.62 -10.50
C ALA A 371 1.65 -5.52 -11.57
N TYR A 372 2.70 -4.69 -11.40
CA TYR A 372 2.96 -3.54 -12.27
C TYR A 372 3.21 -3.96 -13.72
N ALA A 373 4.00 -5.01 -13.93
CA ALA A 373 4.31 -5.55 -15.27
C ALA A 373 3.16 -6.35 -15.89
N LEU A 374 2.07 -6.62 -15.17
CA LEU A 374 0.96 -7.47 -15.65
C LEU A 374 0.30 -6.92 -16.91
N ILE A 375 0.33 -5.62 -17.16
CA ILE A 375 -0.18 -5.01 -18.40
C ILE A 375 0.51 -5.56 -19.66
N LYS A 376 1.72 -6.10 -19.53
CA LYS A 376 2.50 -6.70 -20.62
C LYS A 376 2.10 -8.16 -20.92
N HIS A 377 1.21 -8.72 -20.07
CA HIS A 377 0.74 -10.10 -20.13
C HIS A 377 -0.79 -10.18 -20.27
N PRO A 378 -1.38 -9.77 -21.42
CA PRO A 378 -2.83 -9.68 -21.58
C PRO A 378 -3.56 -11.00 -21.39
N ALA A 379 -2.94 -12.14 -21.73
CA ALA A 379 -3.52 -13.45 -21.46
C ALA A 379 -3.60 -13.78 -19.98
N LEU A 380 -2.63 -13.30 -19.19
CA LEU A 380 -2.62 -13.48 -17.75
C LEU A 380 -3.68 -12.59 -17.06
N ILE A 381 -3.90 -11.36 -17.56
CA ILE A 381 -5.00 -10.49 -17.10
C ILE A 381 -6.34 -11.25 -17.22
N GLN A 382 -6.63 -11.87 -18.37
CA GLN A 382 -7.85 -12.63 -18.57
C GLN A 382 -7.96 -13.83 -17.60
N SER A 383 -6.82 -14.47 -17.32
CA SER A 383 -6.76 -15.59 -16.38
C SER A 383 -7.07 -15.16 -14.95
N LEU A 384 -6.55 -14.01 -14.50
CA LEU A 384 -6.82 -13.45 -13.17
C LEU A 384 -8.29 -13.01 -13.02
N ILE A 385 -8.86 -12.37 -14.05
CA ILE A 385 -10.29 -11.99 -14.07
C ILE A 385 -11.15 -13.25 -13.94
N LYS A 386 -10.87 -14.29 -14.75
CA LYS A 386 -11.63 -15.54 -14.75
C LYS A 386 -11.55 -16.29 -13.41
N GLN A 387 -10.39 -16.25 -12.75
CA GLN A 387 -10.18 -16.91 -11.48
C GLN A 387 -10.54 -16.01 -10.28
N ASN A 388 -10.98 -14.79 -10.54
CA ASN A 388 -11.35 -13.80 -9.52
C ASN A 388 -10.22 -13.53 -8.51
N ILE A 389 -8.98 -13.40 -9.01
CA ILE A 389 -7.80 -13.08 -8.21
C ILE A 389 -7.53 -11.58 -8.33
N ALA A 390 -7.49 -10.89 -7.19
CA ALA A 390 -7.23 -9.46 -7.16
C ALA A 390 -5.73 -9.13 -7.20
N VAL A 391 -5.40 -7.97 -7.77
CA VAL A 391 -4.08 -7.36 -7.67
C VAL A 391 -4.07 -6.25 -6.63
N GLU A 392 -3.00 -6.18 -5.85
CA GLU A 392 -2.79 -5.15 -4.80
C GLU A 392 -1.95 -4.03 -5.40
N VAL A 393 -2.58 -2.89 -5.70
CA VAL A 393 -1.93 -1.78 -6.39
C VAL A 393 -1.54 -0.69 -5.40
N ASN A 394 -0.26 -0.29 -5.44
CA ASN A 394 0.36 0.71 -4.57
C ASN A 394 0.89 1.86 -5.44
N VAL A 395 0.03 2.80 -5.82
CA VAL A 395 0.34 3.79 -6.88
C VAL A 395 1.44 4.76 -6.48
N ILE A 396 1.48 5.19 -5.22
CA ILE A 396 2.51 6.11 -4.71
C ILE A 396 3.84 5.39 -4.58
N SER A 397 3.86 4.17 -4.05
CA SER A 397 5.06 3.33 -4.01
C SER A 397 5.70 3.18 -5.39
N ASN A 398 4.91 2.88 -6.43
CA ASN A 398 5.41 2.73 -7.79
C ASN A 398 6.01 4.04 -8.34
N ASN A 399 5.50 5.20 -7.92
CA ASN A 399 6.10 6.50 -8.29
C ASN A 399 7.38 6.78 -7.47
N VAL A 400 7.34 6.63 -6.16
CA VAL A 400 8.48 6.89 -5.27
C VAL A 400 9.65 5.96 -5.54
N LEU A 401 9.39 4.67 -5.82
CA LEU A 401 10.41 3.68 -6.15
C LEU A 401 10.83 3.70 -7.63
N SER A 402 10.48 4.76 -8.37
CA SER A 402 10.95 5.04 -9.75
C SER A 402 10.52 4.00 -10.80
N LEU A 403 9.41 3.29 -10.58
CA LEU A 403 8.79 2.46 -11.63
C LEU A 403 8.02 3.32 -12.63
N ILE A 404 7.48 4.46 -12.19
CA ILE A 404 6.73 5.39 -13.03
C ILE A 404 7.02 6.85 -12.64
N HIS A 405 7.12 7.73 -13.63
CA HIS A 405 7.27 9.17 -13.39
C HIS A 405 5.93 9.92 -13.45
N ASP A 406 5.15 9.70 -14.49
CA ASP A 406 3.82 10.30 -14.68
C ASP A 406 2.75 9.25 -14.42
N VAL A 407 2.00 9.41 -13.33
CA VAL A 407 1.00 8.42 -12.89
C VAL A 407 -0.11 8.18 -13.92
N ARG A 408 -0.33 9.08 -14.88
CA ARG A 408 -1.30 8.87 -15.98
C ARG A 408 -0.96 7.67 -16.86
N ASN A 409 0.30 7.24 -16.87
CA ASN A 409 0.78 6.06 -17.60
C ASN A 409 0.74 4.78 -16.75
N HIS A 410 0.18 4.84 -15.54
CA HIS A 410 0.15 3.69 -14.63
C HIS A 410 -0.74 2.56 -15.19
N PRO A 411 -0.30 1.29 -15.12
CA PRO A 411 -1.08 0.12 -15.57
C PRO A 411 -2.49 0.03 -15.00
N LEU A 412 -2.72 0.60 -13.82
CA LEU A 412 -4.02 0.65 -13.15
C LEU A 412 -5.13 1.18 -14.07
N ALA A 413 -4.84 2.16 -14.96
CA ALA A 413 -5.83 2.68 -15.91
C ALA A 413 -6.45 1.55 -16.75
N THR A 414 -5.60 0.66 -17.27
CA THR A 414 -6.05 -0.51 -18.04
C THR A 414 -6.77 -1.52 -17.14
N TYR A 415 -6.26 -1.79 -15.93
CA TYR A 415 -6.87 -2.76 -15.01
C TYR A 415 -8.30 -2.35 -14.64
N LEU A 416 -8.51 -1.05 -14.39
CA LEU A 416 -9.83 -0.49 -14.14
C LEU A 416 -10.77 -0.61 -15.34
N ALA A 417 -10.26 -0.37 -16.57
CA ALA A 417 -11.06 -0.42 -17.78
C ALA A 417 -11.51 -1.86 -18.15
N VAL A 418 -10.65 -2.87 -17.93
CA VAL A 418 -10.95 -4.26 -18.28
C VAL A 418 -11.65 -5.04 -17.16
N GLY A 419 -11.98 -4.40 -16.05
CA GLY A 419 -12.69 -5.04 -14.95
C GLY A 419 -11.84 -6.01 -14.13
N LEU A 420 -10.50 -5.89 -14.16
CA LEU A 420 -9.63 -6.69 -13.30
C LEU A 420 -9.92 -6.35 -11.83
N PRO A 421 -10.10 -7.33 -10.93
CA PRO A 421 -10.23 -7.05 -9.51
C PRO A 421 -9.00 -6.33 -8.96
N VAL A 422 -9.20 -5.13 -8.45
CA VAL A 422 -8.14 -4.29 -7.86
C VAL A 422 -8.43 -4.01 -6.40
N VAL A 423 -7.42 -4.10 -5.57
CA VAL A 423 -7.36 -3.58 -4.21
C VAL A 423 -6.30 -2.49 -4.18
N LEU A 424 -6.67 -1.28 -3.77
CA LEU A 424 -5.68 -0.22 -3.53
C LEU A 424 -5.06 -0.42 -2.14
N SER A 425 -3.76 -0.21 -2.07
CA SER A 425 -3.02 -0.16 -0.82
C SER A 425 -1.91 0.89 -0.91
N SER A 426 -1.11 1.05 0.14
CA SER A 426 -0.12 2.13 0.23
C SER A 426 1.29 1.64 0.53
N ASP A 427 1.50 0.32 0.68
CA ASP A 427 2.80 -0.31 0.89
C ASP A 427 3.51 0.19 2.17
N ASP A 428 4.30 1.24 2.07
CA ASP A 428 5.12 1.83 3.14
C ASP A 428 4.82 3.33 3.35
N PRO A 429 3.58 3.73 3.70
CA PRO A 429 3.14 5.13 3.70
C PRO A 429 3.98 6.04 4.60
N GLY A 430 4.50 5.53 5.71
CA GLY A 430 5.40 6.27 6.59
C GLY A 430 6.75 6.60 5.94
N ALA A 431 7.24 5.76 5.03
CA ALA A 431 8.51 5.98 4.36
C ALA A 431 8.50 7.20 3.43
N TRP A 432 7.35 7.54 2.86
CA TRP A 432 7.19 8.69 1.96
C TRP A 432 6.25 9.77 2.49
N GLY A 433 5.86 9.68 3.76
CA GLY A 433 5.03 10.67 4.42
C GLY A 433 3.63 10.79 3.80
N GLY A 434 3.09 9.68 3.35
CA GLY A 434 1.72 9.58 2.86
C GLY A 434 0.72 9.32 3.99
N ASP A 435 -0.55 9.62 3.74
CA ASP A 435 -1.63 9.10 4.58
C ASP A 435 -1.70 7.57 4.43
N PRO A 436 -2.23 6.85 5.42
CA PRO A 436 -2.31 5.40 5.39
C PRO A 436 -2.91 4.80 4.12
N LEU A 437 -3.93 5.47 3.52
CA LEU A 437 -4.54 5.00 2.27
C LEU A 437 -5.18 6.13 1.43
N SER A 438 -5.52 7.28 2.04
CA SER A 438 -6.25 8.36 1.37
C SER A 438 -5.48 8.94 0.19
N HIS A 439 -4.16 9.08 0.28
CA HIS A 439 -3.34 9.60 -0.82
C HIS A 439 -3.36 8.67 -2.03
N ASP A 440 -3.27 7.35 -1.83
CA ASP A 440 -3.33 6.38 -2.94
C ASP A 440 -4.69 6.38 -3.63
N PHE A 441 -5.79 6.47 -2.86
CA PHE A 441 -7.13 6.63 -3.43
C PHE A 441 -7.26 7.93 -4.24
N PHE A 442 -6.72 9.03 -3.73
CA PHE A 442 -6.75 10.32 -4.42
C PHE A 442 -5.96 10.28 -5.73
N VAL A 443 -4.72 9.79 -5.70
CA VAL A 443 -3.87 9.71 -6.89
C VAL A 443 -4.48 8.74 -7.92
N ALA A 444 -5.02 7.61 -7.49
CA ALA A 444 -5.70 6.67 -8.38
C ALA A 444 -6.94 7.30 -9.03
N PHE A 445 -7.76 8.04 -8.26
CA PHE A 445 -9.02 8.60 -8.73
C PHE A 445 -8.84 9.84 -9.62
N MET A 446 -7.88 10.71 -9.28
CA MET A 446 -7.66 11.98 -9.99
C MET A 446 -6.61 11.88 -11.09
N GLY A 447 -5.56 11.05 -10.89
CA GLY A 447 -4.43 10.99 -11.80
C GLY A 447 -4.50 9.85 -12.82
N ILE A 448 -5.15 8.72 -12.46
CA ILE A 448 -5.08 7.49 -13.23
C ILE A 448 -6.43 7.10 -13.83
N ALA A 449 -7.50 7.16 -13.03
CA ALA A 449 -8.83 6.78 -13.48
C ALA A 449 -9.38 7.74 -14.53
N SER A 450 -10.29 7.26 -15.37
CA SER A 450 -11.00 8.08 -16.35
C SER A 450 -11.62 9.33 -15.69
N LYS A 451 -11.66 10.46 -16.42
CA LYS A 451 -12.43 11.64 -16.01
C LYS A 451 -13.89 11.28 -15.65
N HIS A 452 -14.46 10.29 -16.32
CA HIS A 452 -15.83 9.81 -16.10
C HIS A 452 -15.98 8.81 -14.93
N ALA A 453 -14.87 8.34 -14.36
CA ALA A 453 -14.93 7.51 -13.16
C ALA A 453 -15.43 8.33 -11.97
N ASP A 454 -16.41 7.78 -11.26
CA ASP A 454 -17.21 8.49 -10.27
C ASP A 454 -17.25 7.75 -8.91
N LEU A 455 -18.17 8.10 -8.04
CA LEU A 455 -18.34 7.50 -6.71
C LEU A 455 -18.46 5.96 -6.75
N ARG A 456 -18.98 5.40 -7.87
CA ARG A 456 -19.08 3.93 -8.05
C ARG A 456 -17.72 3.25 -8.06
N LEU A 457 -16.71 3.87 -8.69
CA LEU A 457 -15.34 3.35 -8.66
C LEU A 457 -14.79 3.35 -7.22
N LEU A 458 -14.89 4.47 -6.51
CA LEU A 458 -14.39 4.58 -5.12
C LEU A 458 -15.06 3.56 -4.21
N LYS A 459 -16.39 3.41 -4.31
CA LYS A 459 -17.16 2.41 -3.57
C LYS A 459 -16.71 0.98 -3.88
N ARG A 460 -16.51 0.67 -5.17
CA ARG A 460 -16.05 -0.67 -5.59
C ARG A 460 -14.67 -0.99 -5.06
N LEU A 461 -13.72 -0.06 -5.13
CA LEU A 461 -12.36 -0.27 -4.61
C LEU A 461 -12.38 -0.52 -3.10
N ALA A 462 -13.18 0.23 -2.34
CA ALA A 462 -13.33 0.00 -0.92
C ALA A 462 -13.99 -1.36 -0.62
N LEU A 463 -15.04 -1.75 -1.33
CA LEU A 463 -15.68 -3.06 -1.19
C LEU A 463 -14.75 -4.22 -1.59
N ASN A 464 -13.92 -4.03 -2.62
CA ASN A 464 -12.93 -5.03 -3.02
C ASN A 464 -11.93 -5.29 -1.89
N SER A 465 -11.47 -4.28 -1.17
CA SER A 465 -10.55 -4.47 -0.04
C SER A 465 -11.14 -5.39 1.04
N ILE A 466 -12.46 -5.32 1.26
CA ILE A 466 -13.17 -6.21 2.19
C ILE A 466 -13.30 -7.61 1.58
N GLN A 467 -13.77 -7.70 0.35
CA GLN A 467 -14.06 -8.96 -0.33
C GLN A 467 -12.82 -9.84 -0.46
N TYR A 468 -11.68 -9.26 -0.85
CA TYR A 468 -10.41 -9.96 -1.08
C TYR A 468 -9.53 -10.07 0.17
N SER A 469 -10.00 -9.61 1.35
CA SER A 469 -9.27 -9.78 2.62
C SER A 469 -9.15 -11.26 3.03
N ALA A 470 -8.13 -11.55 3.82
CA ALA A 470 -7.92 -12.86 4.42
C ALA A 470 -8.80 -13.13 5.66
N LEU A 471 -9.81 -12.30 5.88
CA LEU A 471 -10.77 -12.50 6.96
C LEU A 471 -11.65 -13.73 6.69
N GLU A 472 -12.01 -14.42 7.76
CA GLU A 472 -13.06 -15.46 7.76
C GLU A 472 -14.43 -14.79 7.51
N ASP A 473 -15.37 -15.53 6.93
CA ASP A 473 -16.67 -15.01 6.49
C ASP A 473 -17.42 -14.22 7.59
N LYS A 474 -17.41 -14.70 8.83
CA LYS A 474 -18.07 -14.00 9.95
C LYS A 474 -17.48 -12.60 10.21
N ARG A 475 -16.16 -12.48 10.20
CA ARG A 475 -15.49 -11.18 10.40
C ARG A 475 -15.60 -10.31 9.16
N LYS A 476 -15.58 -10.91 7.98
CA LYS A 476 -15.78 -10.21 6.71
C LYS A 476 -17.18 -9.59 6.64
N ASN A 477 -18.22 -10.35 7.01
CA ASN A 477 -19.59 -9.83 7.08
C ASN A 477 -19.72 -8.68 8.08
N ARG A 478 -19.11 -8.80 9.28
CA ARG A 478 -19.05 -7.69 10.24
C ARG A 478 -18.37 -6.45 9.66
N LEU A 479 -17.31 -6.62 8.90
CA LEU A 479 -16.61 -5.51 8.23
C LEU A 479 -17.51 -4.85 7.18
N PHE A 480 -18.28 -5.62 6.39
CA PHE A 480 -19.29 -5.09 5.48
C PHE A 480 -20.36 -4.29 6.23
N ASP A 481 -20.85 -4.76 7.38
CA ASP A 481 -21.86 -4.06 8.18
C ASP A 481 -21.31 -2.73 8.71
N VAL A 482 -20.06 -2.70 9.21
CA VAL A 482 -19.39 -1.47 9.66
C VAL A 482 -19.19 -0.51 8.48
N PHE A 483 -18.72 -1.03 7.35
CA PHE A 483 -18.53 -0.25 6.14
C PHE A 483 -19.84 0.42 5.69
N ASN A 484 -20.93 -0.33 5.60
CA ASN A 484 -22.22 0.22 5.14
C ASN A 484 -22.72 1.34 6.04
N ARG A 485 -22.67 1.17 7.38
CA ARG A 485 -23.06 2.23 8.32
C ARG A 485 -22.19 3.50 8.16
N ARG A 486 -20.86 3.34 8.03
CA ARG A 486 -19.95 4.47 7.83
C ARG A 486 -20.12 5.11 6.45
N TRP A 487 -20.46 4.31 5.45
CA TRP A 487 -20.75 4.80 4.10
C TRP A 487 -21.99 5.72 4.08
N GLU A 488 -23.05 5.33 4.75
CA GLU A 488 -24.27 6.17 4.88
C GLU A 488 -23.97 7.51 5.57
N ILE A 489 -23.16 7.48 6.64
CA ILE A 489 -22.72 8.69 7.33
C ILE A 489 -21.87 9.58 6.39
N PHE A 490 -20.95 8.97 5.66
CA PHE A 490 -20.09 9.68 4.70
C PHE A 490 -20.92 10.35 3.58
N ILE A 491 -21.90 9.67 3.02
CA ILE A 491 -22.78 10.23 1.99
C ILE A 491 -23.55 11.46 2.50
N LYS A 492 -24.08 11.39 3.71
CA LYS A 492 -24.76 12.53 4.35
C LYS A 492 -23.80 13.69 4.60
N ASP A 493 -22.59 13.40 5.09
CA ASP A 493 -21.57 14.44 5.33
C ASP A 493 -21.19 15.18 4.02
N ILE A 494 -21.04 14.47 2.89
CA ILE A 494 -20.81 15.13 1.59
C ILE A 494 -21.96 16.10 1.26
N ILE A 495 -23.19 15.62 1.36
CA ILE A 495 -24.37 16.42 1.00
C ILE A 495 -24.47 17.67 1.89
N GLU A 496 -24.32 17.52 3.20
CA GLU A 496 -24.43 18.61 4.17
C GLU A 496 -23.28 19.62 4.05
N THR A 497 -22.03 19.13 3.88
CA THR A 497 -20.84 19.98 3.88
C THR A 497 -20.64 20.70 2.54
N HIS A 498 -21.02 20.08 1.41
CA HIS A 498 -20.70 20.56 0.07
C HIS A 498 -21.93 20.91 -0.78
N ALA A 499 -23.12 21.07 -0.16
CA ALA A 499 -24.36 21.46 -0.87
C ALA A 499 -24.20 22.73 -1.74
N HIS A 500 -23.28 23.61 -1.39
CA HIS A 500 -23.02 24.86 -2.15
C HIS A 500 -22.30 24.62 -3.48
N ALA A 501 -21.61 23.50 -3.65
CA ALA A 501 -20.84 23.19 -4.86
C ALA A 501 -21.71 23.06 -6.14
N ILE A 502 -23.00 22.78 -5.98
CA ILE A 502 -23.95 22.63 -7.12
C ILE A 502 -24.43 23.99 -7.63
N HIS A 503 -24.23 25.07 -6.86
CA HIS A 503 -24.70 26.40 -7.18
C HIS A 503 -23.62 27.40 -7.59
N GLU A 504 -22.34 27.00 -7.52
CA GLU A 504 -21.17 27.71 -8.06
C GLU A 504 -20.75 27.17 -9.45
#